data_a49e85cb774e89447912edc3242759a8
#
_entry.id   a49e85cb774e89447912edc3242759a8
#
_cell.length_a   1.000
_cell.length_b   1.000
_cell.length_c   1.000
_cell.angle_alpha   90.00
_cell.angle_beta   90.00
_cell.angle_gamma   90.00
#
_symmetry.space_group_name_H-M   'P 1'
#
loop_
_entity.id
_entity.type
_entity.pdbx_description
1 polymer ?
#
loop_
_entity_poly.entity_id
_entity_poly.type
_entity_poly.pdbx_seq_one_letter_code
_entity_poly.pdbx_strand_id
1 'polypeptide(L)'
;QMCIRDRYYPQKPLATTRAMEHLRFRELPAGQNAIVAILCYSGYNQEDSVIMNQSAIDRGLFRSLYYRSFQDMEKKVGVITMEEFEKPTRETAIRLKHGTYEKLDVDGLVPPGMRVSGEDIIIGKTAPLPPDSDELGMRSKLHTKKDVSTPMKSTESGIIDQVLITTNGEGAK
;
A
#
# COMPACT_ATOMS: atom_id res chain seq x y z
N GLN A 1 5.57 -5.79 -8.14
CA GLN A 1 5.48 -5.17 -6.80
C GLN A 1 6.70 -5.59 -5.97
N MET A 2 7.53 -4.64 -5.58
CA MET A 2 8.65 -4.91 -4.69
C MET A 2 8.19 -4.78 -3.24
N CYS A 3 8.47 -5.80 -2.44
CA CYS A 3 8.18 -5.81 -1.01
C CYS A 3 9.50 -6.02 -0.25
N ILE A 4 9.86 -5.05 0.58
CA ILE A 4 11.04 -5.14 1.47
C ILE A 4 10.51 -5.38 2.88
N ARG A 5 11.08 -6.38 3.56
CA ARG A 5 10.73 -6.71 4.94
C ARG A 5 11.98 -6.69 5.80
N ASP A 6 11.96 -5.86 6.82
CA ASP A 6 13.05 -5.71 7.77
C ASP A 6 12.68 -6.27 9.13
N ARG A 7 13.64 -6.87 9.79
CA ARG A 7 13.57 -7.34 11.18
C ARG A 7 14.53 -6.52 12.01
N TYR A 8 14.05 -5.95 13.11
CA TYR A 8 14.91 -5.11 13.98
C TYR A 8 15.90 -5.91 14.81
N TYR A 9 15.48 -7.07 15.32
CA TYR A 9 16.28 -7.96 16.16
C TYR A 9 16.20 -9.39 15.66
N PRO A 10 16.73 -9.69 14.47
CA PRO A 10 16.73 -11.06 13.98
C PRO A 10 17.68 -11.92 14.80
N GLN A 11 17.25 -13.13 15.13
CA GLN A 11 18.05 -14.08 15.89
C GLN A 11 18.17 -15.40 15.16
N LYS A 12 19.37 -15.96 15.18
CA LYS A 12 19.61 -17.31 14.70
C LYS A 12 18.83 -18.32 15.55
N PRO A 13 18.10 -19.28 14.97
CA PRO A 13 17.41 -20.30 15.76
C PRO A 13 18.38 -21.11 16.63
N LEU A 14 17.93 -21.49 17.81
CA LEU A 14 18.71 -22.36 18.71
C LEU A 14 18.83 -23.80 18.17
N ALA A 15 17.78 -24.24 17.46
CA ALA A 15 17.77 -25.54 16.79
C ALA A 15 17.49 -25.37 15.31
N THR A 16 18.21 -26.07 14.46
CA THR A 16 18.11 -25.97 13.01
C THR A 16 17.94 -27.36 12.38
N THR A 17 17.38 -27.38 11.19
CA THR A 17 17.32 -28.56 10.33
C THR A 17 18.41 -28.49 9.26
N ARG A 18 18.71 -29.63 8.60
CA ARG A 18 19.66 -29.66 7.49
C ARG A 18 19.24 -28.77 6.30
N ALA A 19 17.94 -28.64 6.05
CA ALA A 19 17.41 -27.79 5.00
C ALA A 19 17.73 -26.30 5.26
N MET A 20 17.78 -25.87 6.50
CA MET A 20 18.09 -24.48 6.86
C MET A 20 19.53 -24.08 6.47
N GLU A 21 20.46 -25.02 6.45
CA GLU A 21 21.83 -24.75 5.98
C GLU A 21 21.86 -24.36 4.49
N HIS A 22 21.08 -25.05 3.66
CA HIS A 22 20.97 -24.76 2.23
C HIS A 22 20.28 -23.42 1.96
N LEU A 23 19.36 -23.01 2.83
CA LEU A 23 18.64 -21.74 2.74
C LEU A 23 19.41 -20.57 3.35
N ARG A 24 20.59 -20.80 3.91
CA ARG A 24 21.37 -19.78 4.64
C ARG A 24 20.55 -19.08 5.74
N PHE A 25 19.71 -19.84 6.42
CA PHE A 25 18.79 -19.29 7.42
C PHE A 25 19.52 -18.73 8.64
N ARG A 26 20.70 -19.22 8.94
CA ARG A 26 21.55 -18.67 10.01
C ARG A 26 22.15 -17.31 9.68
N GLU A 27 22.36 -17.04 8.40
CA GLU A 27 22.89 -15.76 7.92
C GLU A 27 21.76 -14.71 7.77
N LEU A 28 20.57 -15.15 7.36
CA LEU A 28 19.39 -14.32 7.13
C LEU A 28 18.19 -14.84 7.92
N PRO A 29 18.24 -14.79 9.27
CA PRO A 29 17.17 -15.30 10.10
C PRO A 29 15.92 -14.43 10.00
N ALA A 30 14.75 -15.03 10.18
CA ALA A 30 13.46 -14.35 10.07
C ALA A 30 12.60 -14.48 11.34
N GLY A 31 13.22 -14.50 12.50
CA GLY A 31 12.50 -14.64 13.76
C GLY A 31 13.35 -14.37 14.97
N GLN A 32 12.79 -14.67 16.12
CA GLN A 32 13.44 -14.50 17.43
C GLN A 32 13.20 -15.73 18.29
N ASN A 33 14.12 -16.03 19.18
CA ASN A 33 13.95 -17.10 20.16
C ASN A 33 13.12 -16.56 21.34
N ALA A 34 11.92 -17.10 21.51
CA ALA A 34 11.04 -16.72 22.58
C ALA A 34 11.10 -17.72 23.75
N ILE A 35 10.94 -17.25 24.97
CA ILE A 35 10.69 -18.10 26.13
C ILE A 35 9.21 -18.41 26.16
N VAL A 36 8.87 -19.70 26.03
CA VAL A 36 7.49 -20.18 25.95
C VAL A 36 7.15 -21.03 27.15
N ALA A 37 6.06 -20.69 27.84
CA ALA A 37 5.48 -21.51 28.88
C ALA A 37 4.20 -22.16 28.36
N ILE A 38 4.10 -23.46 28.47
CA ILE A 38 2.90 -24.21 28.06
C ILE A 38 2.03 -24.44 29.29
N LEU A 39 1.00 -23.61 29.43
CA LEU A 39 0.08 -23.68 30.55
C LEU A 39 -1.26 -23.02 30.19
N CYS A 40 -2.30 -23.33 30.95
CA CYS A 40 -3.53 -22.54 30.92
C CYS A 40 -3.35 -21.31 31.81
N TYR A 41 -3.29 -20.11 31.21
CA TYR A 41 -3.20 -18.85 31.94
C TYR A 41 -4.51 -18.07 31.75
N SER A 42 -5.29 -17.96 32.82
CA SER A 42 -6.59 -17.25 32.89
C SER A 42 -7.65 -17.65 31.85
N GLY A 43 -7.45 -18.72 31.09
CA GLY A 43 -8.39 -19.21 30.07
C GLY A 43 -8.44 -18.41 28.75
N TYR A 44 -7.62 -17.38 28.59
CA TYR A 44 -7.60 -16.59 27.35
C TYR A 44 -6.62 -17.11 26.27
N ASN A 45 -5.93 -18.20 26.53
CA ASN A 45 -4.99 -18.82 25.61
C ASN A 45 -5.44 -20.24 25.16
N GLN A 46 -6.74 -20.43 24.91
CA GLN A 46 -7.30 -21.69 24.42
C GLN A 46 -7.20 -21.81 22.91
N GLU A 47 -7.09 -23.04 22.41
CA GLU A 47 -6.94 -23.41 21.00
C GLU A 47 -5.73 -22.71 20.33
N ASP A 48 -5.99 -21.86 19.34
CA ASP A 48 -4.98 -21.17 18.55
C ASP A 48 -4.56 -19.80 19.16
N SER A 49 -5.04 -19.49 20.34
CA SER A 49 -4.72 -18.23 21.01
C SER A 49 -3.47 -18.32 21.87
N VAL A 50 -2.79 -17.19 22.01
CA VAL A 50 -1.60 -17.05 22.86
C VAL A 50 -1.71 -15.78 23.71
N ILE A 51 -1.06 -15.82 24.87
CA ILE A 51 -0.86 -14.64 25.73
C ILE A 51 0.61 -14.26 25.65
N MET A 52 0.88 -12.99 25.46
CA MET A 52 2.23 -12.47 25.36
C MET A 52 2.48 -11.41 26.42
N ASN A 53 3.74 -11.31 26.86
CA ASN A 53 4.16 -10.25 27.76
C ASN A 53 4.18 -8.89 27.04
N GLN A 54 3.37 -7.95 27.50
CA GLN A 54 3.27 -6.60 26.91
C GLN A 54 4.61 -5.86 26.94
N SER A 55 5.35 -5.95 28.04
CA SER A 55 6.65 -5.28 28.14
C SER A 55 7.70 -5.84 27.17
N ALA A 56 7.61 -7.12 26.82
CA ALA A 56 8.47 -7.70 25.80
C ALA A 56 8.14 -7.13 24.40
N ILE A 57 6.86 -6.98 24.08
CA ILE A 57 6.41 -6.35 22.83
C ILE A 57 6.87 -4.90 22.76
N ASP A 58 6.73 -4.16 23.86
CA ASP A 58 7.13 -2.75 23.93
C ASP A 58 8.65 -2.59 23.74
N ARG A 59 9.44 -3.56 24.19
CA ARG A 59 10.89 -3.61 23.97
C ARG A 59 11.29 -4.07 22.57
N GLY A 60 10.35 -4.46 21.73
CA GLY A 60 10.59 -4.79 20.31
C GLY A 60 10.51 -6.27 19.95
N LEU A 61 9.93 -7.13 20.80
CA LEU A 61 9.74 -8.54 20.45
C LEU A 61 8.84 -8.66 19.19
N PHE A 62 9.30 -9.45 18.23
CA PHE A 62 8.63 -9.74 16.95
C PHE A 62 8.26 -8.51 16.11
N ARG A 63 8.88 -7.39 16.39
CA ARG A 63 8.65 -6.16 15.63
C ARG A 63 9.30 -6.27 14.26
N SER A 64 8.55 -5.89 13.24
CA SER A 64 9.02 -5.89 11.87
C SER A 64 8.54 -4.65 11.12
N LEU A 65 9.23 -4.30 10.06
CA LEU A 65 8.89 -3.23 9.16
C LEU A 65 8.80 -3.79 7.74
N TYR A 66 7.86 -3.35 6.94
CA TYR A 66 7.83 -3.68 5.52
C TYR A 66 7.50 -2.45 4.69
N TYR A 67 8.02 -2.45 3.47
CA TYR A 67 7.75 -1.45 2.46
C TYR A 67 6.96 -2.09 1.33
N ARG A 68 6.03 -1.35 0.78
CA ARG A 68 5.30 -1.72 -0.42
C ARG A 68 5.38 -0.58 -1.42
N SER A 69 5.72 -0.92 -2.67
CA SER A 69 5.72 0.03 -3.78
C SER A 69 4.39 -0.05 -4.52
N PHE A 70 3.83 1.11 -4.80
CA PHE A 70 2.72 1.29 -5.73
C PHE A 70 3.26 2.03 -6.95
N GLN A 71 2.87 1.57 -8.11
CA GLN A 71 3.33 2.13 -9.38
C GLN A 71 2.15 2.32 -10.31
N ASP A 72 2.11 3.43 -10.97
CA ASP A 72 1.14 3.72 -12.02
C ASP A 72 1.80 4.55 -13.12
N MET A 73 1.16 4.63 -14.27
CA MET A 73 1.61 5.47 -15.37
C MET A 73 0.44 6.03 -16.14
N GLU A 74 0.66 7.17 -16.80
CA GLU A 74 -0.29 7.77 -17.72
C GLU A 74 -0.36 6.94 -19.00
N LYS A 75 -1.52 6.36 -19.28
CA LYS A 75 -1.75 5.55 -20.48
C LYS A 75 -2.44 6.37 -21.57
N LYS A 76 -2.15 6.05 -22.81
CA LYS A 76 -2.88 6.62 -23.94
C LYS A 76 -4.29 6.06 -23.99
N VAL A 77 -5.28 6.95 -24.07
CA VAL A 77 -6.70 6.64 -24.23
C VAL A 77 -7.11 7.14 -25.62
N GLY A 78 -7.03 6.28 -26.63
CA GLY A 78 -7.26 6.68 -28.03
C GLY A 78 -6.03 7.23 -28.74
N VAL A 79 -6.23 8.03 -29.79
CA VAL A 79 -5.13 8.48 -30.68
C VAL A 79 -4.40 9.71 -30.12
N ILE A 80 -5.11 10.62 -29.45
CA ILE A 80 -4.59 11.95 -29.08
C ILE A 80 -4.64 12.16 -27.55
N THR A 81 -5.52 11.46 -26.84
CA THR A 81 -5.79 11.70 -25.42
C THR A 81 -4.99 10.75 -24.52
N MET A 82 -4.52 11.27 -23.40
CA MET A 82 -3.78 10.52 -22.37
C MET A 82 -4.49 10.64 -21.02
N GLU A 83 -4.28 9.65 -20.17
CA GLU A 83 -4.55 9.78 -18.74
C GLU A 83 -3.65 10.84 -18.14
N GLU A 84 -4.08 11.45 -17.06
CA GLU A 84 -3.35 12.52 -16.38
C GLU A 84 -3.35 12.30 -14.86
N PHE A 85 -2.18 12.48 -14.23
CA PHE A 85 -2.07 12.52 -12.78
C PHE A 85 -2.58 13.85 -12.27
N GLU A 86 -3.69 13.82 -11.55
CA GLU A 86 -4.28 14.99 -10.91
C GLU A 86 -5.16 14.55 -9.73
N LYS A 87 -5.54 15.50 -8.90
CA LYS A 87 -6.53 15.27 -7.84
C LYS A 87 -7.93 15.34 -8.45
N PRO A 88 -8.66 14.22 -8.56
CA PRO A 88 -10.03 14.22 -9.09
C PRO A 88 -10.98 14.98 -8.18
N THR A 89 -11.89 15.73 -8.77
CA THR A 89 -12.97 16.44 -8.05
C THR A 89 -14.33 15.94 -8.49
N ARG A 90 -15.33 16.09 -7.64
CA ARG A 90 -16.71 15.70 -7.97
C ARG A 90 -17.31 16.50 -9.12
N GLU A 91 -16.74 17.64 -9.40
CA GLU A 91 -17.22 18.55 -10.46
C GLU A 91 -16.69 18.15 -11.84
N THR A 92 -15.47 17.58 -11.89
CA THR A 92 -14.77 17.30 -13.15
C THR A 92 -14.73 15.83 -13.53
N ALA A 93 -14.82 14.93 -12.55
CA ALA A 93 -14.68 13.50 -12.77
C ALA A 93 -15.91 12.71 -12.32
N ILE A 94 -16.24 11.68 -13.11
CA ILE A 94 -17.27 10.70 -12.78
C ILE A 94 -16.64 9.43 -12.17
N ARG A 95 -17.47 8.62 -11.51
CA ARG A 95 -17.09 7.33 -10.92
C ARG A 95 -15.98 7.43 -9.87
N LEU A 96 -16.03 8.49 -9.06
CA LEU A 96 -15.14 8.61 -7.92
C LEU A 96 -15.29 7.39 -6.99
N LYS A 97 -14.18 6.92 -6.46
CA LYS A 97 -14.15 5.84 -5.49
C LYS A 97 -14.61 6.31 -4.11
N HIS A 98 -14.95 5.35 -3.24
CA HIS A 98 -15.44 5.66 -1.89
C HIS A 98 -14.36 6.18 -0.94
N GLY A 99 -13.10 6.17 -1.35
CA GLY A 99 -11.98 6.61 -0.52
C GLY A 99 -11.86 8.12 -0.37
N THR A 100 -10.93 8.54 0.47
CA THR A 100 -10.60 9.93 0.73
C THR A 100 -9.58 10.46 -0.29
N TYR A 101 -9.89 11.57 -0.94
CA TYR A 101 -9.00 12.26 -1.89
C TYR A 101 -8.25 13.44 -1.26
N GLU A 102 -8.59 13.80 -0.02
CA GLU A 102 -8.07 15.00 0.64
C GLU A 102 -6.57 14.98 0.89
N LYS A 103 -6.00 13.79 1.03
CA LYS A 103 -4.56 13.60 1.27
C LYS A 103 -3.71 13.78 0.03
N LEU A 104 -4.32 13.84 -1.17
CA LEU A 104 -3.64 14.11 -2.42
C LEU A 104 -3.25 15.57 -2.51
N ASP A 105 -2.03 15.82 -2.97
CA ASP A 105 -1.57 17.16 -3.35
C ASP A 105 -2.10 17.53 -4.75
N VAL A 106 -1.80 18.73 -5.21
CA VAL A 106 -2.23 19.26 -6.51
C VAL A 106 -1.73 18.44 -7.71
N ASP A 107 -0.59 17.76 -7.55
CA ASP A 107 -0.02 16.84 -8.55
C ASP A 107 -0.71 15.47 -8.60
N GLY A 108 -1.70 15.23 -7.75
CA GLY A 108 -2.43 13.99 -7.64
C GLY A 108 -1.72 12.90 -6.80
N LEU A 109 -0.61 13.22 -6.15
CA LEU A 109 0.14 12.27 -5.34
C LEU A 109 0.10 12.63 -3.86
N VAL A 110 0.10 11.61 -3.01
CA VAL A 110 0.20 11.81 -1.56
C VAL A 110 1.64 12.18 -1.22
N PRO A 111 1.88 13.30 -0.51
CA PRO A 111 3.23 13.72 -0.16
C PRO A 111 3.90 12.77 0.83
N PRO A 112 5.26 12.69 0.83
CA PRO A 112 6.01 11.94 1.83
C PRO A 112 5.68 12.39 3.26
N GLY A 113 5.67 11.44 4.20
CA GLY A 113 5.35 11.69 5.61
C GLY A 113 3.86 11.63 5.94
N MET A 114 2.98 11.59 4.96
CA MET A 114 1.53 11.48 5.15
C MET A 114 1.14 10.07 5.59
N ARG A 115 0.33 9.98 6.65
CA ARG A 115 -0.27 8.71 7.06
C ARG A 115 -1.47 8.39 6.18
N VAL A 116 -1.46 7.18 5.62
CA VAL A 116 -2.56 6.64 4.81
C VAL A 116 -3.09 5.35 5.42
N SER A 117 -4.37 5.12 5.26
CA SER A 117 -5.05 3.93 5.77
C SER A 117 -6.03 3.40 4.73
N GLY A 118 -6.73 2.32 5.06
CA GLY A 118 -7.57 1.61 4.12
C GLY A 118 -8.49 2.50 3.30
N GLU A 119 -8.51 2.24 2.00
CA GLU A 119 -9.30 2.93 0.98
C GLU A 119 -8.91 4.39 0.67
N ASP A 120 -7.97 4.99 1.39
CA ASP A 120 -7.45 6.31 1.00
C ASP A 120 -6.86 6.26 -0.41
N ILE A 121 -7.10 7.29 -1.20
CA ILE A 121 -6.53 7.39 -2.53
C ILE A 121 -5.08 7.87 -2.41
N ILE A 122 -4.16 7.10 -2.96
CA ILE A 122 -2.71 7.37 -2.89
C ILE A 122 -2.15 7.93 -4.19
N ILE A 123 -2.71 7.53 -5.33
CA ILE A 123 -2.38 8.08 -6.64
C ILE A 123 -3.68 8.51 -7.30
N GLY A 124 -3.85 9.81 -7.47
CA GLY A 124 -4.97 10.40 -8.19
C GLY A 124 -4.66 10.44 -9.69
N LYS A 125 -5.54 9.86 -10.48
CA LYS A 125 -5.42 9.84 -11.93
C LYS A 125 -6.80 9.89 -12.57
N THR A 126 -6.91 10.63 -13.66
CA THR A 126 -8.11 10.74 -14.46
C THR A 126 -7.86 10.29 -15.88
N ALA A 127 -8.88 9.73 -16.50
CA ALA A 127 -8.91 9.40 -17.91
C ALA A 127 -9.97 10.25 -18.63
N PRO A 128 -9.67 10.82 -19.79
CA PRO A 128 -10.67 11.54 -20.58
C PRO A 128 -11.75 10.58 -21.07
N LEU A 129 -13.00 11.06 -21.09
CA LEU A 129 -14.13 10.32 -21.67
C LEU A 129 -14.15 10.50 -23.18
N PRO A 130 -14.45 9.43 -23.95
CA PRO A 130 -14.67 9.55 -25.38
C PRO A 130 -15.85 10.50 -25.67
N PRO A 131 -15.79 11.34 -26.74
CA PRO A 131 -16.83 12.30 -27.05
C PRO A 131 -18.21 11.66 -27.34
N ASP A 132 -18.23 10.41 -27.77
CA ASP A 132 -19.45 9.66 -28.12
C ASP A 132 -19.93 8.70 -27.02
N SER A 133 -19.46 8.85 -25.78
CA SER A 133 -19.92 7.99 -24.71
C SER A 133 -21.32 8.40 -24.24
N ASP A 134 -22.20 7.40 -24.11
CA ASP A 134 -23.57 7.57 -23.56
C ASP A 134 -23.57 8.24 -22.18
N GLU A 135 -22.43 8.16 -21.47
CA GLU A 135 -22.22 8.78 -20.17
C GLU A 135 -22.14 10.32 -20.24
N LEU A 136 -21.76 10.90 -21.39
CA LEU A 136 -21.74 12.34 -21.64
C LEU A 136 -23.15 12.91 -21.93
N GLY A 137 -24.02 12.10 -22.50
CA GLY A 137 -25.38 12.54 -22.88
C GLY A 137 -26.34 12.75 -21.71
N MET A 138 -26.10 12.14 -20.56
CA MET A 138 -26.97 12.17 -19.37
C MET A 138 -26.54 13.13 -18.28
N ARG A 139 -25.31 13.65 -18.30
CA ARG A 139 -24.79 14.54 -17.27
C ARG A 139 -24.15 15.77 -17.89
N SER A 140 -24.35 16.91 -17.23
CA SER A 140 -23.90 18.23 -17.67
C SER A 140 -22.50 18.23 -18.30
N LYS A 141 -22.25 19.11 -19.25
CA LYS A 141 -20.99 19.36 -19.98
C LYS A 141 -19.73 19.54 -19.09
N LEU A 142 -19.85 19.45 -17.78
CA LEU A 142 -18.77 19.60 -16.78
C LEU A 142 -17.98 18.32 -16.54
N HIS A 143 -18.59 17.15 -16.68
CA HIS A 143 -17.93 15.88 -16.39
C HIS A 143 -17.28 15.30 -17.66
N THR A 144 -16.06 15.70 -17.93
CA THR A 144 -15.31 15.28 -19.13
C THR A 144 -14.33 14.15 -18.86
N LYS A 145 -14.14 13.78 -17.60
CA LYS A 145 -13.12 12.83 -17.15
C LYS A 145 -13.73 11.73 -16.28
N LYS A 146 -13.07 10.59 -16.25
CA LYS A 146 -13.38 9.44 -15.39
C LYS A 146 -12.24 9.21 -14.39
N ASP A 147 -12.59 8.92 -13.15
CA ASP A 147 -11.60 8.58 -12.12
C ASP A 147 -11.00 7.18 -12.36
N VAL A 148 -9.68 7.12 -12.43
CA VAL A 148 -8.87 5.89 -12.54
C VAL A 148 -7.79 5.83 -11.46
N SER A 149 -8.01 6.49 -10.36
CA SER A 149 -7.10 6.60 -9.23
C SER A 149 -6.83 5.25 -8.55
N THR A 150 -5.69 5.15 -7.90
CA THR A 150 -5.26 3.96 -7.13
C THR A 150 -5.54 4.18 -5.65
N PRO A 151 -6.43 3.39 -5.05
CA PRO A 151 -6.68 3.41 -3.62
C PRO A 151 -5.69 2.50 -2.87
N MET A 152 -5.52 2.77 -1.58
CA MET A 152 -4.92 1.85 -0.63
C MET A 152 -5.85 0.65 -0.40
N LYS A 153 -5.30 -0.54 -0.17
CA LYS A 153 -6.12 -1.68 0.22
C LYS A 153 -6.75 -1.46 1.59
N SER A 154 -7.99 -1.92 1.78
CA SER A 154 -8.77 -1.72 3.01
C SER A 154 -8.09 -2.27 4.27
N THR A 155 -7.25 -3.29 4.13
CA THR A 155 -6.53 -3.95 5.23
C THR A 155 -5.16 -3.36 5.52
N GLU A 156 -4.70 -2.40 4.74
CA GLU A 156 -3.35 -1.83 4.85
C GLU A 156 -3.39 -0.41 5.39
N SER A 157 -2.36 -0.07 6.14
CA SER A 157 -2.11 1.29 6.62
C SER A 157 -0.61 1.53 6.72
N GLY A 158 -0.18 2.77 6.61
CA GLY A 158 1.22 3.09 6.70
C GLY A 158 1.48 4.58 6.52
N ILE A 159 2.75 4.91 6.39
CA ILE A 159 3.24 6.27 6.14
C ILE A 159 3.95 6.27 4.80
N ILE A 160 3.69 7.26 3.98
CA ILE A 160 4.38 7.44 2.70
C ILE A 160 5.84 7.80 2.99
N ASP A 161 6.75 6.97 2.50
CA ASP A 161 8.18 7.15 2.69
C ASP A 161 8.78 7.97 1.56
N GLN A 162 8.54 7.54 0.32
CA GLN A 162 9.14 8.15 -0.86
C GLN A 162 8.15 8.20 -2.03
N VAL A 163 8.18 9.30 -2.75
CA VAL A 163 7.42 9.49 -4.00
C VAL A 163 8.40 9.84 -5.11
N LEU A 164 8.37 9.07 -6.19
CA LEU A 164 9.22 9.25 -7.36
C LEU A 164 8.36 9.48 -8.59
N ILE A 165 8.64 10.52 -9.33
CA ILE A 165 8.03 10.82 -10.62
C ILE A 165 9.14 10.74 -11.68
N THR A 166 8.92 9.93 -12.68
CA THR A 166 9.83 9.82 -13.83
C THR A 166 9.04 9.87 -15.12
N THR A 167 9.73 10.13 -16.22
CA THR A 167 9.15 10.03 -17.56
C THR A 167 9.74 8.85 -18.30
N ASN A 168 8.89 8.13 -19.01
CA ASN A 168 9.34 7.05 -19.89
C ASN A 168 9.92 7.60 -21.21
N GLY A 169 10.44 6.71 -22.07
CA GLY A 169 10.98 7.10 -23.37
C GLY A 169 9.98 7.73 -24.34
N GLU A 170 8.69 7.63 -24.05
CA GLU A 170 7.59 8.25 -24.82
C GLU A 170 7.12 9.59 -24.21
N GLY A 171 7.73 10.04 -23.12
CA GLY A 171 7.41 11.28 -22.44
C GLY A 171 6.21 11.22 -21.48
N ALA A 172 5.61 10.03 -21.26
CA ALA A 172 4.57 9.84 -20.25
C ALA A 172 5.18 9.69 -18.85
N LYS A 173 4.46 10.23 -17.85
CA LYS A 173 4.82 10.11 -16.43
C LYS A 173 4.44 8.75 -15.87
#